data_22584dafdd6cc87ccab531fdc7388627
#
_entry.id   22584dafdd6cc87ccab531fdc7388627
#
_cell.length_a   1.000
_cell.length_b   1.000
_cell.length_c   1.000
_cell.angle_alpha   90.00
_cell.angle_beta   90.00
_cell.angle_gamma   90.00
#
_symmetry.space_group_name_H-M   'P 1'
#
loop_
_entity.id
_entity.type
_entity.pdbx_description
1 polymer ?
#
loop_
_entity_poly.entity_id
_entity_poly.type
_entity_poly.pdbx_seq_one_letter_code
_entity_poly.pdbx_strand_id
1 'polypeptide(L)'
;MTKKIKKISTLVEDIHTLIDTGKHKLDTDNLNLFLDTMKYEVTRFLSPYEGERKNLRLSAVGREDRKLWYEMNDTKKRKISPQLRMRFFYGNIVEALLLFLAQESGHVVKDQQKEVKLEGVKGHIDAVIDDVLVDVKSASDYSFKKFKNATLFDDDPFGYIGQISSYMQALNLDEGAFLAFNKNTGAITLLEIDELMTINASSRIKHLKKVIKQKKAPDRCYGDEEYGAGGN
;
A
#
# COMPACT_ATOMS: atom_id res chain seq x y z
N MET A 1 26.58 22.14 -4.24
CA MET A 1 25.37 22.65 -3.52
C MET A 1 24.67 21.47 -2.89
N THR A 2 24.68 21.36 -1.58
CA THR A 2 23.91 20.32 -0.85
C THR A 2 22.43 20.59 -1.11
N LYS A 3 21.75 19.68 -1.81
CA LYS A 3 20.29 19.72 -2.00
C LYS A 3 19.66 19.80 -0.61
N LYS A 4 18.90 20.84 -0.32
CA LYS A 4 18.17 20.96 0.95
C LYS A 4 17.18 19.78 0.99
N ILE A 5 17.31 18.91 1.97
CA ILE A 5 16.39 17.78 2.14
C ILE A 5 14.99 18.37 2.40
N LYS A 6 14.03 17.99 1.57
CA LYS A 6 12.63 18.37 1.76
C LYS A 6 12.05 17.55 2.92
N LYS A 7 10.92 17.96 3.44
CA LYS A 7 10.16 17.22 4.46
C LYS A 7 8.99 16.52 3.82
N ILE A 8 8.71 15.32 4.26
CA ILE A 8 7.57 14.54 3.76
C ILE A 8 6.23 15.31 3.87
N SER A 9 6.07 16.14 4.90
CA SER A 9 4.89 16.97 5.11
C SER A 9 4.61 17.99 4.01
N THR A 10 5.60 18.35 3.17
CA THR A 10 5.40 19.27 2.02
C THR A 10 5.12 18.54 0.72
N LEU A 11 5.15 17.19 0.70
CA LEU A 11 5.08 16.36 -0.52
C LEU A 11 3.86 16.68 -1.40
N VAL A 12 2.68 16.79 -0.80
CA VAL A 12 1.43 17.05 -1.56
C VAL A 12 1.43 18.46 -2.15
N GLU A 13 1.84 19.46 -1.40
CA GLU A 13 1.95 20.86 -1.86
C GLU A 13 2.99 21.00 -2.97
N ASP A 14 4.13 20.35 -2.82
CA ASP A 14 5.21 20.38 -3.81
C ASP A 14 4.79 19.68 -5.12
N ILE A 15 4.05 18.58 -5.06
CA ILE A 15 3.46 17.93 -6.25
C ILE A 15 2.44 18.86 -6.91
N HIS A 16 1.54 19.49 -6.15
CA HIS A 16 0.57 20.44 -6.71
C HIS A 16 1.26 21.63 -7.36
N THR A 17 2.27 22.20 -6.72
CA THR A 17 3.06 23.30 -7.26
C THR A 17 3.75 22.90 -8.57
N LEU A 18 4.32 21.68 -8.64
CA LEU A 18 4.91 21.16 -9.86
C LEU A 18 3.89 21.07 -11.00
N ILE A 19 2.68 20.59 -10.71
CA ILE A 19 1.61 20.44 -11.73
C ILE A 19 1.11 21.80 -12.19
N ASP A 20 0.91 22.75 -11.29
CA ASP A 20 0.40 24.10 -11.60
C ASP A 20 1.41 24.95 -12.37
N THR A 21 2.69 24.87 -12.01
CA THR A 21 3.74 25.69 -12.63
C THR A 21 4.37 25.03 -13.86
N GLY A 22 4.27 23.71 -13.95
CA GLY A 22 4.96 22.92 -14.95
C GLY A 22 6.47 22.84 -14.74
N LYS A 23 7.13 22.08 -15.59
CA LYS A 23 8.59 21.92 -15.59
C LYS A 23 9.08 21.81 -17.03
N HIS A 24 9.90 22.78 -17.47
CA HIS A 24 10.38 22.83 -18.86
C HIS A 24 11.28 21.65 -19.24
N LYS A 25 11.97 21.04 -18.24
CA LYS A 25 12.86 19.93 -18.45
C LYS A 25 12.71 18.93 -17.31
N LEU A 26 12.18 17.76 -17.63
CA LEU A 26 12.12 16.61 -16.72
C LEU A 26 13.54 16.05 -16.51
N ASP A 27 13.75 15.47 -15.33
CA ASP A 27 14.93 14.68 -15.09
C ASP A 27 14.89 13.39 -15.93
N THR A 28 15.94 13.15 -16.72
CA THR A 28 15.97 12.03 -17.66
C THR A 28 15.97 10.68 -16.97
N ASP A 29 16.64 10.56 -15.84
CA ASP A 29 16.72 9.29 -15.09
C ASP A 29 15.39 8.97 -14.42
N ASN A 30 14.73 9.98 -13.82
CA ASN A 30 13.39 9.80 -13.25
C ASN A 30 12.37 9.41 -14.33
N LEU A 31 12.41 10.09 -15.49
CA LEU A 31 11.52 9.79 -16.60
C LEU A 31 11.74 8.37 -17.14
N ASN A 32 12.99 7.97 -17.32
CA ASN A 32 13.32 6.61 -17.78
C ASN A 32 12.84 5.55 -16.77
N LEU A 33 13.06 5.76 -15.48
CA LEU A 33 12.59 4.86 -14.43
C LEU A 33 11.05 4.73 -14.45
N PHE A 34 10.34 5.83 -14.60
CA PHE A 34 8.88 5.82 -14.73
C PHE A 34 8.42 5.05 -15.97
N LEU A 35 9.03 5.28 -17.14
CA LEU A 35 8.69 4.60 -18.39
C LEU A 35 8.98 3.10 -18.32
N ASP A 36 10.10 2.70 -17.73
CA ASP A 36 10.45 1.29 -17.52
C ASP A 36 9.46 0.60 -16.57
N THR A 37 9.06 1.29 -15.50
CA THR A 37 8.03 0.81 -14.57
C THR A 37 6.69 0.63 -15.30
N MET A 38 6.27 1.59 -16.09
CA MET A 38 5.04 1.50 -16.89
C MET A 38 5.08 0.34 -17.88
N LYS A 39 6.20 0.17 -18.61
CA LYS A 39 6.41 -0.95 -19.51
C LYS A 39 6.29 -2.30 -18.79
N TYR A 40 6.93 -2.43 -17.62
CA TYR A 40 6.85 -3.63 -16.80
C TYR A 40 5.41 -3.93 -16.37
N GLU A 41 4.67 -2.93 -15.86
CA GLU A 41 3.30 -3.10 -15.36
C GLU A 41 2.34 -3.48 -16.50
N VAL A 42 2.44 -2.86 -17.69
CA VAL A 42 1.63 -3.23 -18.86
C VAL A 42 1.92 -4.68 -19.28
N THR A 43 3.21 -5.05 -19.35
CA THR A 43 3.62 -6.40 -19.72
C THR A 43 3.07 -7.43 -18.72
N ARG A 44 3.20 -7.16 -17.43
CA ARG A 44 2.68 -8.01 -16.36
C ARG A 44 1.15 -8.14 -16.39
N PHE A 45 0.46 -7.04 -16.63
CA PHE A 45 -1.01 -7.02 -16.71
C PHE A 45 -1.55 -7.89 -17.85
N LEU A 46 -0.88 -7.87 -19.01
CA LEU A 46 -1.29 -8.66 -20.19
C LEU A 46 -0.75 -10.10 -20.18
N SER A 47 0.18 -10.41 -19.29
CA SER A 47 0.70 -11.78 -19.14
C SER A 47 -0.37 -12.74 -18.61
N PRO A 48 -0.27 -14.06 -18.94
CA PRO A 48 -1.16 -15.06 -18.38
C PRO A 48 -1.16 -15.02 -16.84
N TYR A 49 -2.33 -15.05 -16.23
CA TYR A 49 -2.45 -15.04 -14.78
C TYR A 49 -2.20 -16.45 -14.21
N GLU A 50 -1.11 -16.64 -13.49
CA GLU A 50 -0.69 -17.93 -12.93
C GLU A 50 -1.46 -18.35 -11.65
N GLY A 51 -2.33 -17.47 -11.15
CA GLY A 51 -3.05 -17.68 -9.91
C GLY A 51 -2.39 -17.01 -8.69
N GLU A 52 -3.11 -16.99 -7.57
CA GLU A 52 -2.58 -16.41 -6.32
C GLU A 52 -1.60 -17.38 -5.63
N ARG A 53 -0.49 -16.83 -5.17
CA ARG A 53 0.43 -17.55 -4.29
C ARG A 53 -0.18 -17.63 -2.89
N LYS A 54 -0.29 -18.85 -2.34
CA LYS A 54 -0.85 -19.12 -1.00
C LYS A 54 0.19 -18.89 0.11
N ASN A 55 0.78 -17.70 0.16
CA ASN A 55 1.74 -17.34 1.19
C ASN A 55 1.28 -16.08 1.93
N LEU A 56 1.38 -16.10 3.25
CA LEU A 56 1.20 -14.88 4.05
C LEU A 56 2.18 -13.81 3.58
N ARG A 57 1.71 -12.59 3.41
CA ARG A 57 2.50 -11.41 3.03
C ARG A 57 2.39 -10.34 4.09
N LEU A 58 3.37 -9.47 4.20
CA LEU A 58 3.34 -8.34 5.13
C LEU A 58 2.14 -7.41 4.87
N SER A 59 1.75 -7.23 3.61
CA SER A 59 0.57 -6.44 3.21
C SER A 59 -0.77 -7.03 3.67
N ALA A 60 -0.79 -8.23 4.24
CA ALA A 60 -2.00 -8.87 4.73
C ALA A 60 -2.07 -8.96 6.26
N VAL A 61 -1.05 -8.50 6.98
CA VAL A 61 -0.91 -8.68 8.44
C VAL A 61 -2.04 -8.03 9.23
N GLY A 62 -2.59 -6.91 8.75
CA GLY A 62 -3.71 -6.22 9.39
C GLY A 62 -5.09 -6.82 9.13
N ARG A 63 -5.19 -7.84 8.25
CA ARG A 63 -6.49 -8.43 7.92
C ARG A 63 -6.98 -9.38 9.01
N GLU A 64 -8.28 -9.66 8.99
CA GLU A 64 -8.95 -10.57 9.92
C GLU A 64 -8.42 -12.01 9.82
N ASP A 65 -8.29 -12.66 10.98
CA ASP A 65 -7.80 -14.03 11.11
C ASP A 65 -8.56 -15.05 10.26
N ARG A 66 -9.90 -14.98 10.33
CA ARG A 66 -10.78 -15.90 9.60
C ARG A 66 -10.64 -15.75 8.09
N LYS A 67 -10.57 -14.51 7.60
CA LYS A 67 -10.36 -14.18 6.18
C LYS A 67 -9.04 -14.74 5.67
N LEU A 68 -7.96 -14.49 6.41
CA LEU A 68 -6.62 -15.01 6.08
C LEU A 68 -6.57 -16.53 6.15
N TRP A 69 -7.26 -17.14 7.12
CA TRP A 69 -7.33 -18.60 7.20
C TRP A 69 -7.94 -19.19 5.93
N TYR A 70 -9.07 -18.65 5.45
CA TYR A 70 -9.70 -19.12 4.19
C TYR A 70 -8.81 -18.83 2.98
N GLU A 71 -8.18 -17.67 2.88
CA GLU A 71 -7.27 -17.34 1.78
C GLU A 71 -6.09 -18.32 1.69
N MET A 72 -5.59 -18.80 2.82
CA MET A 72 -4.44 -19.71 2.86
C MET A 72 -4.82 -21.19 2.75
N ASN A 73 -6.01 -21.60 3.23
CA ASN A 73 -6.43 -23.00 3.31
C ASN A 73 -7.43 -23.41 2.24
N ASP A 74 -8.07 -22.47 1.53
CA ASP A 74 -8.98 -22.81 0.43
C ASP A 74 -8.20 -23.46 -0.71
N THR A 75 -8.62 -24.68 -1.08
CA THR A 75 -8.01 -25.44 -2.17
C THR A 75 -8.48 -25.01 -3.56
N LYS A 76 -9.57 -24.26 -3.63
CA LYS A 76 -10.11 -23.75 -4.89
C LYS A 76 -9.24 -22.62 -5.44
N LYS A 77 -8.76 -22.78 -6.68
CA LYS A 77 -8.11 -21.70 -7.40
C LYS A 77 -9.15 -20.62 -7.71
N ARG A 78 -9.10 -19.50 -7.04
CA ARG A 78 -9.95 -18.34 -7.37
C ARG A 78 -9.42 -17.69 -8.64
N LYS A 79 -10.27 -17.62 -9.66
CA LYS A 79 -9.96 -16.79 -10.85
C LYS A 79 -10.22 -15.33 -10.47
N ILE A 80 -9.22 -14.50 -10.65
CA ILE A 80 -9.39 -13.04 -10.53
C ILE A 80 -10.11 -12.55 -11.78
N SER A 81 -11.21 -11.83 -11.60
CA SER A 81 -11.97 -11.26 -12.72
C SER A 81 -11.14 -10.22 -13.49
N PRO A 82 -11.41 -10.00 -14.79
CA PRO A 82 -10.77 -8.94 -15.56
C PRO A 82 -10.94 -7.55 -14.90
N GLN A 83 -12.10 -7.28 -14.31
CA GLN A 83 -12.37 -6.02 -13.60
C GLN A 83 -11.46 -5.84 -12.38
N LEU A 84 -11.23 -6.92 -11.59
CA LEU A 84 -10.34 -6.86 -10.44
C LEU A 84 -8.87 -6.71 -10.88
N ARG A 85 -8.46 -7.39 -11.97
CA ARG A 85 -7.13 -7.19 -12.57
C ARG A 85 -6.93 -5.75 -13.02
N MET A 86 -7.95 -5.13 -13.63
CA MET A 86 -7.91 -3.73 -14.06
C MET A 86 -7.75 -2.79 -12.85
N ARG A 87 -8.42 -3.06 -11.71
CA ARG A 87 -8.26 -2.27 -10.49
C ARG A 87 -6.85 -2.34 -9.92
N PHE A 88 -6.23 -3.52 -9.94
CA PHE A 88 -4.83 -3.67 -9.50
C PHE A 88 -3.88 -2.92 -10.44
N PHE A 89 -4.05 -3.09 -11.74
CA PHE A 89 -3.24 -2.38 -12.73
C PHE A 89 -3.37 -0.86 -12.57
N TYR A 90 -4.59 -0.34 -12.41
CA TYR A 90 -4.81 1.07 -12.13
C TYR A 90 -4.09 1.55 -10.85
N GLY A 91 -4.12 0.76 -9.78
CA GLY A 91 -3.38 1.07 -8.55
C GLY A 91 -1.88 1.21 -8.80
N ASN A 92 -1.29 0.27 -9.53
CA ASN A 92 0.14 0.29 -9.86
C ASN A 92 0.53 1.50 -10.75
N ILE A 93 -0.35 1.90 -11.69
CA ILE A 93 -0.14 3.12 -12.50
C ILE A 93 -0.13 4.37 -11.61
N VAL A 94 -1.10 4.48 -10.69
CA VAL A 94 -1.19 5.61 -9.77
C VAL A 94 0.03 5.68 -8.87
N GLU A 95 0.50 4.54 -8.35
CA GLU A 95 1.72 4.45 -7.55
C GLU A 95 2.93 4.96 -8.35
N ALA A 96 3.19 4.41 -9.54
CA ALA A 96 4.30 4.82 -10.39
C ALA A 96 4.25 6.33 -10.72
N LEU A 97 3.06 6.86 -11.00
CA LEU A 97 2.87 8.28 -11.29
C LEU A 97 3.18 9.16 -10.08
N LEU A 98 2.66 8.82 -8.90
CA LEU A 98 2.88 9.63 -7.70
C LEU A 98 4.35 9.61 -7.24
N LEU A 99 5.03 8.47 -7.35
CA LEU A 99 6.46 8.37 -7.07
C LEU A 99 7.30 9.19 -8.06
N PHE A 100 6.96 9.17 -9.34
CA PHE A 100 7.58 10.02 -10.36
C PHE A 100 7.36 11.51 -10.06
N LEU A 101 6.13 11.93 -9.73
CA LEU A 101 5.83 13.32 -9.38
C LEU A 101 6.57 13.76 -8.10
N ALA A 102 6.70 12.88 -7.11
CA ALA A 102 7.50 13.13 -5.91
C ALA A 102 8.97 13.42 -6.27
N GLN A 103 9.58 12.59 -7.14
CA GLN A 103 10.95 12.81 -7.62
C GLN A 103 11.09 14.14 -8.38
N GLU A 104 10.17 14.40 -9.31
CA GLU A 104 10.21 15.62 -10.12
C GLU A 104 9.92 16.89 -9.32
N SER A 105 9.16 16.81 -8.22
CA SER A 105 8.95 17.89 -7.28
C SER A 105 10.15 18.10 -6.31
N GLY A 106 11.18 17.26 -6.40
CA GLY A 106 12.48 17.41 -5.72
C GLY A 106 12.61 16.64 -4.40
N HIS A 107 11.67 15.75 -4.08
CA HIS A 107 11.79 14.81 -2.97
C HIS A 107 12.78 13.69 -3.29
N VAL A 108 13.36 13.08 -2.27
CA VAL A 108 14.30 11.96 -2.42
C VAL A 108 13.54 10.65 -2.28
N VAL A 109 13.29 9.98 -3.40
CA VAL A 109 12.59 8.69 -3.43
C VAL A 109 13.62 7.56 -3.54
N LYS A 110 13.58 6.62 -2.60
CA LYS A 110 14.51 5.48 -2.50
C LYS A 110 13.73 4.17 -2.35
N ASP A 111 14.41 3.06 -2.56
CA ASP A 111 13.93 1.71 -2.21
C ASP A 111 12.57 1.35 -2.85
N GLN A 112 12.28 1.87 -4.05
CA GLN A 112 11.04 1.55 -4.76
C GLN A 112 10.89 0.04 -4.97
N GLN A 113 9.74 -0.53 -4.60
CA GLN A 113 9.41 -1.96 -4.71
C GLN A 113 10.42 -2.91 -4.04
N LYS A 114 11.16 -2.42 -3.03
CA LYS A 114 12.13 -3.22 -2.30
C LYS A 114 11.45 -4.35 -1.52
N GLU A 115 11.95 -5.58 -1.69
CA GLU A 115 11.54 -6.70 -0.86
C GLU A 115 12.06 -6.50 0.58
N VAL A 116 11.16 -6.61 1.54
CA VAL A 116 11.47 -6.60 2.98
C VAL A 116 10.93 -7.85 3.64
N LYS A 117 11.46 -8.18 4.83
CA LYS A 117 11.11 -9.41 5.55
C LYS A 117 11.01 -9.15 7.03
N LEU A 118 9.91 -9.61 7.65
CA LEU A 118 9.71 -9.59 9.09
C LEU A 118 9.22 -10.97 9.54
N GLU A 119 9.80 -11.54 10.59
CA GLU A 119 9.43 -12.87 11.10
C GLU A 119 9.33 -13.95 10.01
N GLY A 120 10.17 -13.87 8.97
CA GLY A 120 10.16 -14.80 7.84
C GLY A 120 9.04 -14.58 6.82
N VAL A 121 8.16 -13.58 7.01
CA VAL A 121 7.14 -13.17 6.05
C VAL A 121 7.69 -12.05 5.16
N LYS A 122 7.45 -12.15 3.86
CA LYS A 122 7.94 -11.20 2.86
C LYS A 122 6.86 -10.19 2.49
N GLY A 123 7.29 -9.01 2.07
CA GLY A 123 6.48 -7.97 1.45
C GLY A 123 7.34 -7.07 0.57
N HIS A 124 6.71 -6.19 -0.19
CA HIS A 124 7.37 -5.15 -0.96
C HIS A 124 6.81 -3.82 -0.48
N ILE A 125 7.70 -2.90 -0.20
CA ILE A 125 7.31 -1.52 0.12
C ILE A 125 7.15 -0.75 -1.20
N ASP A 126 6.32 0.29 -1.20
CA ASP A 126 6.20 1.11 -2.39
C ASP A 126 7.43 2.00 -2.54
N ALA A 127 7.80 2.77 -1.50
CA ALA A 127 9.04 3.55 -1.46
C ALA A 127 9.39 4.05 -0.04
N VAL A 128 10.60 4.60 0.09
CA VAL A 128 10.99 5.51 1.17
C VAL A 128 11.17 6.90 0.56
N ILE A 129 10.44 7.90 1.06
CA ILE A 129 10.51 9.28 0.58
C ILE A 129 10.99 10.17 1.73
N ASP A 130 12.10 10.89 1.53
CA ASP A 130 12.72 11.76 2.55
C ASP A 130 12.93 11.05 3.90
N ASP A 131 13.37 9.80 3.83
CA ASP A 131 13.63 8.87 4.94
C ASP A 131 12.35 8.37 5.68
N VAL A 132 11.14 8.70 5.21
CA VAL A 132 9.86 8.18 5.70
C VAL A 132 9.36 7.05 4.79
N LEU A 133 8.89 5.94 5.38
CA LEU A 133 8.21 4.87 4.63
C LEU A 133 6.90 5.40 4.04
N VAL A 134 6.72 5.30 2.72
CA VAL A 134 5.49 5.72 2.06
C VAL A 134 4.82 4.55 1.38
N ASP A 135 3.53 4.37 1.67
CA ASP A 135 2.65 3.38 1.02
C ASP A 135 1.57 4.14 0.24
N VAL A 136 1.51 3.91 -1.08
CA VAL A 136 0.62 4.63 -2.01
C VAL A 136 -0.73 3.94 -2.10
N LYS A 137 -1.81 4.68 -1.98
CA LYS A 137 -3.18 4.13 -2.05
C LYS A 137 -4.03 4.84 -3.09
N SER A 138 -4.58 4.10 -4.06
CA SER A 138 -5.65 4.60 -4.90
C SER A 138 -7.01 4.32 -4.25
N ALA A 139 -7.73 5.36 -3.86
CA ALA A 139 -8.91 5.28 -3.01
C ALA A 139 -10.17 5.76 -3.73
N SER A 140 -11.34 5.20 -3.34
CA SER A 140 -12.65 5.79 -3.63
C SER A 140 -12.87 7.02 -2.75
N ASP A 141 -13.89 7.84 -3.05
CA ASP A 141 -14.23 9.01 -2.22
C ASP A 141 -14.40 8.67 -0.74
N TYR A 142 -15.09 7.57 -0.44
CA TYR A 142 -15.29 7.11 0.93
C TYR A 142 -13.96 6.74 1.63
N SER A 143 -13.14 5.92 0.98
CA SER A 143 -11.85 5.53 1.55
C SER A 143 -10.87 6.70 1.63
N PHE A 144 -10.88 7.60 0.64
CA PHE A 144 -10.02 8.79 0.62
C PHE A 144 -10.29 9.72 1.81
N LYS A 145 -11.56 9.89 2.21
CA LYS A 145 -11.93 10.68 3.39
C LYS A 145 -11.30 10.15 4.67
N LYS A 146 -11.11 8.83 4.80
CA LYS A 146 -10.46 8.24 5.99
C LYS A 146 -8.99 8.66 6.09
N PHE A 147 -8.26 8.70 4.99
CA PHE A 147 -6.88 9.20 4.96
C PHE A 147 -6.85 10.70 5.23
N LYS A 148 -7.69 11.49 4.55
CA LYS A 148 -7.72 12.95 4.68
C LYS A 148 -8.08 13.41 6.09
N ASN A 149 -9.01 12.73 6.76
CA ASN A 149 -9.53 13.10 8.08
C ASN A 149 -8.84 12.33 9.23
N ALA A 150 -7.82 11.52 8.94
CA ALA A 150 -7.12 10.67 9.91
C ALA A 150 -8.04 9.69 10.67
N THR A 151 -9.17 9.26 10.06
CA THR A 151 -10.12 8.31 10.67
C THR A 151 -9.88 6.86 10.26
N LEU A 152 -8.74 6.59 9.61
CA LEU A 152 -8.36 5.22 9.22
C LEU A 152 -8.20 4.30 10.43
N PHE A 153 -7.78 4.84 11.58
CA PHE A 153 -7.59 4.10 12.81
C PHE A 153 -8.90 3.56 13.40
N ASP A 154 -10.02 4.25 13.15
CA ASP A 154 -11.33 3.87 13.66
C ASP A 154 -12.03 2.82 12.78
N ASP A 155 -11.65 2.77 11.48
CA ASP A 155 -12.29 1.90 10.49
C ASP A 155 -11.29 1.52 9.38
N ASP A 156 -10.53 0.44 9.64
CA ASP A 156 -9.52 -0.14 8.73
C ASP A 156 -9.88 -1.56 8.26
N PRO A 157 -10.94 -1.73 7.44
CA PRO A 157 -11.38 -3.05 6.97
C PRO A 157 -10.39 -3.74 6.05
N PHE A 158 -9.38 -3.02 5.56
CA PHE A 158 -8.34 -3.56 4.67
C PHE A 158 -7.07 -3.96 5.39
N GLY A 159 -6.89 -3.54 6.66
CA GLY A 159 -5.71 -3.83 7.46
C GLY A 159 -4.49 -3.01 7.07
N TYR A 160 -4.68 -1.77 6.64
CA TYR A 160 -3.59 -0.88 6.22
C TYR A 160 -2.65 -0.52 7.37
N ILE A 161 -3.18 -0.34 8.58
CA ILE A 161 -2.36 -0.10 9.78
C ILE A 161 -1.42 -1.27 10.04
N GLY A 162 -1.93 -2.50 9.96
CA GLY A 162 -1.08 -3.70 10.10
C GLY A 162 -0.06 -3.85 8.98
N GLN A 163 -0.38 -3.43 7.75
CA GLN A 163 0.53 -3.41 6.62
C GLN A 163 1.69 -2.43 6.89
N ILE A 164 1.39 -1.15 7.15
CA ILE A 164 2.42 -0.13 7.35
C ILE A 164 3.27 -0.42 8.58
N SER A 165 2.66 -0.87 9.70
CA SER A 165 3.39 -1.32 10.89
C SER A 165 4.40 -2.42 10.57
N SER A 166 4.01 -3.39 9.72
CA SER A 166 4.89 -4.48 9.31
C SER A 166 6.10 -3.99 8.52
N TYR A 167 5.89 -3.02 7.65
CA TYR A 167 6.95 -2.45 6.84
C TYR A 167 7.88 -1.54 7.66
N MET A 168 7.31 -0.70 8.54
CA MET A 168 8.10 0.13 9.46
C MET A 168 9.00 -0.74 10.34
N GLN A 169 8.46 -1.80 10.97
CA GLN A 169 9.26 -2.72 11.78
C GLN A 169 10.29 -3.51 10.96
N ALA A 170 9.97 -3.90 9.71
CA ALA A 170 10.91 -4.61 8.84
C ALA A 170 12.11 -3.75 8.43
N LEU A 171 11.92 -2.42 8.35
CA LEU A 171 12.95 -1.45 7.99
C LEU A 171 13.60 -0.77 9.21
N ASN A 172 13.07 -1.00 10.41
CA ASN A 172 13.44 -0.30 11.65
C ASN A 172 13.29 1.23 11.48
N LEU A 173 12.13 1.65 10.98
CA LEU A 173 11.72 3.04 10.83
C LEU A 173 10.62 3.38 11.83
N ASP A 174 10.69 4.56 12.42
CA ASP A 174 9.72 5.05 13.41
C ASP A 174 8.58 5.85 12.76
N GLU A 175 8.75 6.25 11.50
CA GLU A 175 7.80 7.07 10.75
C GLU A 175 7.39 6.38 9.44
N GLY A 176 6.10 6.47 9.13
CA GLY A 176 5.51 6.04 7.88
C GLY A 176 4.42 7.00 7.41
N ALA A 177 3.98 6.86 6.17
CA ALA A 177 2.88 7.66 5.65
C ALA A 177 2.08 6.90 4.59
N PHE A 178 0.80 7.20 4.49
CA PHE A 178 -0.02 6.85 3.34
C PHE A 178 -0.14 8.04 2.41
N LEU A 179 0.30 7.89 1.16
CA LEU A 179 0.05 8.85 0.10
C LEU A 179 -1.19 8.39 -0.67
N ALA A 180 -2.36 8.97 -0.34
CA ALA A 180 -3.62 8.54 -0.92
C ALA A 180 -4.04 9.43 -2.11
N PHE A 181 -4.42 8.77 -3.20
CA PHE A 181 -4.96 9.40 -4.41
C PHE A 181 -6.45 9.07 -4.55
N ASN A 182 -7.27 10.09 -4.66
CA ASN A 182 -8.70 9.93 -4.95
C ASN A 182 -8.92 9.69 -6.44
N LYS A 183 -9.27 8.46 -6.81
CA LYS A 183 -9.43 8.06 -8.21
C LYS A 183 -10.60 8.71 -8.94
N ASN A 184 -11.54 9.36 -8.22
CA ASN A 184 -12.69 10.03 -8.82
C ASN A 184 -12.41 11.52 -9.08
N THR A 185 -11.63 12.17 -8.20
CA THR A 185 -11.41 13.62 -8.24
C THR A 185 -9.99 14.03 -8.61
N GLY A 186 -9.03 13.09 -8.54
CA GLY A 186 -7.60 13.40 -8.71
C GLY A 186 -6.95 14.04 -7.48
N ALA A 187 -7.68 14.25 -6.38
CA ALA A 187 -7.11 14.82 -5.16
C ALA A 187 -6.09 13.89 -4.52
N ILE A 188 -5.05 14.48 -3.91
CA ILE A 188 -3.98 13.79 -3.18
C ILE A 188 -4.02 14.21 -1.72
N THR A 189 -3.74 13.30 -0.80
CA THR A 189 -3.54 13.60 0.63
C THR A 189 -2.45 12.73 1.22
N LEU A 190 -1.77 13.23 2.24
CA LEU A 190 -0.79 12.50 3.03
C LEU A 190 -1.35 12.27 4.43
N LEU A 191 -1.30 11.04 4.92
CA LEU A 191 -1.57 10.68 6.32
C LEU A 191 -0.27 10.15 6.92
N GLU A 192 0.35 10.94 7.78
CA GLU A 192 1.56 10.54 8.50
C GLU A 192 1.20 9.59 9.64
N ILE A 193 2.05 8.59 9.87
CA ILE A 193 1.90 7.52 10.88
C ILE A 193 3.15 7.53 11.72
N ASP A 194 2.99 7.69 13.01
CA ASP A 194 4.07 7.53 14.00
C ASP A 194 4.00 6.15 14.69
N GLU A 195 4.99 5.85 15.51
CA GLU A 195 5.10 4.59 16.24
C GLU A 195 3.87 4.31 17.12
N LEU A 196 3.28 5.35 17.74
CA LEU A 196 2.14 5.21 18.65
C LEU A 196 0.85 4.77 17.93
N MET A 197 0.81 5.00 16.62
CA MET A 197 -0.31 4.62 15.75
C MET A 197 -0.17 3.21 15.17
N THR A 198 0.93 2.50 15.48
CA THR A 198 1.22 1.18 14.92
C THR A 198 0.81 0.03 15.82
N ILE A 199 0.78 -1.16 15.25
CA ILE A 199 0.62 -2.42 16.00
C ILE A 199 1.96 -3.14 16.12
N ASN A 200 2.10 -4.04 17.09
CA ASN A 200 3.24 -4.97 17.14
C ASN A 200 3.10 -6.04 16.04
N ALA A 201 3.65 -5.75 14.86
CA ALA A 201 3.54 -6.62 13.69
C ALA A 201 4.25 -7.96 13.86
N SER A 202 5.38 -8.03 14.57
CA SER A 202 6.06 -9.29 14.88
C SER A 202 5.16 -10.24 15.67
N SER A 203 4.52 -9.76 16.74
CA SER A 203 3.57 -10.54 17.53
C SER A 203 2.36 -10.96 16.70
N ARG A 204 1.83 -10.05 15.88
CA ARG A 204 0.71 -10.32 14.98
C ARG A 204 1.06 -11.41 13.95
N ILE A 205 2.23 -11.36 13.33
CA ILE A 205 2.70 -12.39 12.39
C ILE A 205 2.82 -13.75 13.06
N LYS A 206 3.40 -13.80 14.27
CA LYS A 206 3.50 -15.05 15.05
C LYS A 206 2.12 -15.64 15.35
N HIS A 207 1.14 -14.82 15.70
CA HIS A 207 -0.24 -15.22 15.88
C HIS A 207 -0.84 -15.77 14.56
N LEU A 208 -0.76 -15.02 13.46
CA LEU A 208 -1.30 -15.43 12.16
C LEU A 208 -0.72 -16.76 11.67
N LYS A 209 0.58 -17.00 11.88
CA LYS A 209 1.19 -18.29 11.54
C LYS A 209 0.60 -19.47 12.33
N LYS A 210 0.17 -19.25 13.58
CA LYS A 210 -0.55 -20.27 14.36
C LYS A 210 -1.97 -20.46 13.84
N VAL A 211 -2.68 -19.37 13.58
CA VAL A 211 -4.05 -19.37 13.03
C VAL A 211 -4.14 -20.14 11.73
N ILE A 212 -3.27 -19.81 10.76
CA ILE A 212 -3.27 -20.43 9.43
C ILE A 212 -3.05 -21.96 9.49
N LYS A 213 -2.35 -22.44 10.49
CA LYS A 213 -2.08 -23.88 10.70
C LYS A 213 -3.22 -24.63 11.39
N GLN A 214 -4.23 -23.95 11.91
CA GLN A 214 -5.36 -24.60 12.57
C GLN A 214 -6.18 -25.41 11.56
N LYS A 215 -6.69 -26.57 12.02
CA LYS A 215 -7.56 -27.45 11.20
C LYS A 215 -8.94 -26.84 10.91
N LYS A 216 -9.36 -25.88 11.73
CA LYS A 216 -10.68 -25.24 11.69
C LYS A 216 -10.51 -23.73 11.63
N ALA A 217 -11.34 -23.06 10.82
CA ALA A 217 -11.33 -21.61 10.75
C ALA A 217 -11.65 -20.98 12.11
N PRO A 218 -11.01 -19.84 12.47
CA PRO A 218 -11.40 -19.06 13.64
C PRO A 218 -12.88 -18.68 13.61
N ASP A 219 -13.45 -18.38 14.78
CA ASP A 219 -14.81 -17.89 14.87
C ASP A 219 -14.97 -16.55 14.14
N ARG A 220 -16.22 -16.19 13.83
CA ARG A 220 -16.51 -14.90 13.22
C ARG A 220 -16.19 -13.78 14.20
N CYS A 221 -15.57 -12.70 13.73
CA CYS A 221 -15.28 -11.51 14.52
C CYS A 221 -16.40 -10.45 14.44
N TYR A 222 -17.47 -10.72 13.69
CA TYR A 222 -18.65 -9.86 13.49
C TYR A 222 -19.95 -10.65 13.76
N GLY A 223 -20.98 -9.94 14.25
CA GLY A 223 -22.31 -10.52 14.49
C GLY A 223 -23.09 -10.78 13.20
N ASP A 224 -24.12 -11.60 13.28
CA ASP A 224 -24.98 -11.94 12.11
C ASP A 224 -25.71 -10.67 11.55
N GLU A 225 -25.90 -9.64 12.36
CA GLU A 225 -26.55 -8.38 11.96
C GLU A 225 -25.64 -7.52 11.05
N GLU A 226 -24.32 -7.60 11.19
CA GLU A 226 -23.37 -6.86 10.35
C GLU A 226 -23.20 -7.49 8.95
N TYR A 227 -23.63 -8.74 8.78
CA TYR A 227 -23.49 -9.47 7.50
C TYR A 227 -24.50 -8.95 6.44
N GLY A 228 -25.59 -8.31 6.86
CA GLY A 228 -26.63 -7.80 5.96
C GLY A 228 -26.37 -6.45 5.31
N ALA A 229 -25.40 -5.66 5.81
CA ALA A 229 -25.21 -4.27 5.39
C ALA A 229 -24.17 -4.07 4.28
N GLY A 230 -23.40 -5.09 3.86
CA GLY A 230 -22.30 -4.95 2.91
C GLY A 230 -22.03 -6.17 2.01
N GLY A 231 -22.92 -7.13 2.00
CA GLY A 231 -22.72 -8.41 1.31
C GLY A 231 -23.15 -8.37 -0.16
N ASN A 232 -22.30 -7.84 -1.03
CA ASN A 232 -22.21 -8.21 -2.45
C ASN A 232 -20.76 -8.25 -2.88
#